data_8abea48b32d5b626f7649529bd47b6d7
#
_entry.id   8abea48b32d5b626f7649529bd47b6d7
#
_cell.length_a   1.000
_cell.length_b   1.000
_cell.length_c   1.000
_cell.angle_alpha   90.00
_cell.angle_beta   90.00
_cell.angle_gamma   90.00
#
_symmetry.space_group_name_H-M   'P 1'
#
loop_
_entity.id
_entity.type
_entity.pdbx_description
1 polymer ?
#
loop_
_entity_poly.entity_id
_entity_poly.type
_entity_poly.pdbx_seq_one_letter_code
_entity_poly.pdbx_strand_id
1 'polypeptide(L)' 'MRIEYFDHTEQIVVTSFITERRKHNRCIDAALLMVPVRAWSTGFLLRKTTITGKTAHVLRAYRIICREKE' A
#
# COMPACT_ATOMS: atom_id res chain seq x y z
N MET A 1 -10.81 3.74 2.42
CA MET A 1 -9.56 3.01 2.12
C MET A 1 -9.20 2.11 3.29
N ARG A 2 -8.86 0.88 2.99
CA ARG A 2 -8.51 -0.11 4.00
C ARG A 2 -7.06 -0.54 3.82
N ILE A 3 -6.29 -0.56 4.89
CA ILE A 3 -4.89 -0.97 4.87
C ILE A 3 -4.72 -2.15 5.82
N GLU A 4 -4.19 -3.26 5.28
CA GLU A 4 -3.97 -4.48 6.06
C GLU A 4 -2.51 -4.89 5.97
N TYR A 5 -1.92 -5.25 7.10
CA TYR A 5 -0.55 -5.74 7.16
C TYR A 5 -0.55 -7.23 7.51
N PHE A 6 0.09 -8.02 6.67
CA PHE A 6 0.20 -9.47 6.86
C PHE A 6 1.63 -9.85 7.22
N ASP A 7 1.82 -10.16 8.49
CA ASP A 7 3.11 -10.49 9.09
C ASP A 7 3.76 -11.72 8.45
N HIS A 8 2.96 -12.76 8.25
CA HIS A 8 3.46 -14.05 7.74
C HIS A 8 4.05 -13.98 6.33
N THR A 9 3.48 -13.15 5.50
CA THR A 9 3.86 -13.04 4.10
C THR A 9 4.65 -11.78 3.80
N GLU A 10 4.89 -10.96 4.81
CA GLU A 10 5.58 -9.67 4.69
C GLU A 10 4.92 -8.82 3.60
N GLN A 11 3.59 -8.68 3.69
CA GLN A 11 2.79 -7.96 2.70
C GLN A 11 1.92 -6.89 3.33
N ILE A 12 1.68 -5.84 2.56
CA ILE A 12 0.65 -4.85 2.87
C ILE A 12 -0.36 -4.89 1.74
N VAL A 13 -1.64 -4.93 2.10
CA VAL A 13 -2.73 -4.89 1.13
C VAL A 13 -3.54 -3.62 1.36
N VAL A 14 -3.59 -2.77 0.35
CA VAL A 14 -4.36 -1.52 0.39
C VAL A 14 -5.56 -1.67 -0.53
N THR A 15 -6.76 -1.57 0.04
CA THR A 15 -8.01 -1.70 -0.70
C THR A 15 -8.76 -0.37 -0.65
N SER A 16 -9.23 0.11 -1.80
CA SER A 16 -10.00 1.33 -1.87
C SER A 16 -11.03 1.28 -2.99
N PHE A 17 -12.10 2.08 -2.87
CA PHE A 17 -13.06 2.27 -3.95
C PHE A 17 -12.49 3.19 -5.02
N ILE A 18 -13.06 3.13 -6.21
CA ILE A 18 -12.66 3.97 -7.35
C ILE A 18 -12.71 5.46 -6.99
N THR A 19 -13.61 5.85 -6.11
CA THR A 19 -13.75 7.24 -5.65
C THR A 19 -12.55 7.74 -4.86
N GLU A 20 -11.75 6.82 -4.32
CA GLU A 20 -10.55 7.13 -3.54
C GLU A 20 -9.25 6.93 -4.32
N ARG A 21 -9.35 6.82 -5.62
CA ARG A 21 -8.23 6.46 -6.49
C ARG A 21 -7.02 7.38 -6.33
N ARG A 22 -7.24 8.68 -6.26
CA ARG A 22 -6.15 9.65 -6.09
C ARG A 22 -5.39 9.46 -4.78
N LYS A 23 -6.15 9.29 -3.70
CA LYS A 23 -5.58 9.06 -2.38
C LYS A 23 -4.82 7.75 -2.34
N HIS A 24 -5.40 6.68 -2.91
CA HIS A 24 -4.77 5.37 -3.02
C HIS A 24 -3.42 5.47 -3.74
N ASN A 25 -3.41 6.06 -4.92
CA ASN A 25 -2.19 6.20 -5.73
C ASN A 25 -1.13 7.03 -5.01
N ARG A 26 -1.53 8.10 -4.34
CA ARG A 26 -0.59 8.95 -3.59
C ARG A 26 0.08 8.18 -2.46
N CYS A 27 -0.68 7.39 -1.73
CA CYS A 27 -0.13 6.56 -0.65
C CYS A 27 0.88 5.54 -1.18
N ILE A 28 0.52 4.86 -2.27
CA ILE A 28 1.39 3.85 -2.87
C ILE A 28 2.65 4.49 -3.45
N ASP A 29 2.52 5.60 -4.15
CA ASP A 29 3.67 6.31 -4.73
C ASP A 29 4.62 6.80 -3.65
N ALA A 30 4.10 7.34 -2.55
CA ALA A 30 4.91 7.78 -1.43
C ALA A 30 5.74 6.63 -0.86
N ALA A 31 5.11 5.47 -0.68
CA ALA A 31 5.81 4.29 -0.17
C ALA A 31 6.89 3.82 -1.14
N LEU A 32 6.59 3.77 -2.44
CA LEU A 32 7.53 3.30 -3.45
C LEU A 32 8.72 4.25 -3.62
N LEU A 33 8.52 5.54 -3.42
CA LEU A 33 9.60 6.52 -3.51
C LEU A 33 10.56 6.44 -2.33
N MET A 34 10.05 6.11 -1.16
CA MET A 34 10.84 6.15 0.07
C MET A 34 11.45 4.80 0.44
N VAL A 35 10.90 3.70 -0.06
CA VAL A 35 11.30 2.35 0.35
C VAL A 35 11.40 1.43 -0.86
N PRO A 36 12.45 0.60 -0.97
CA PRO A 36 12.60 -0.33 -2.09
C PRO A 36 11.71 -1.56 -1.91
N VAL A 37 10.43 -1.42 -2.22
CA VAL A 37 9.45 -2.50 -2.16
C VAL A 37 8.81 -2.70 -3.54
N ARG A 38 8.16 -3.84 -3.72
CA ARG A 38 7.42 -4.15 -4.95
C ARG A 38 5.93 -3.96 -4.69
N ALA A 39 5.21 -3.47 -5.69
CA ALA A 39 3.77 -3.27 -5.59
C ALA A 39 3.09 -3.65 -6.90
N TRP A 40 1.90 -4.24 -6.80
CA TRP A 40 1.04 -4.48 -7.96
C TRP A 40 -0.40 -4.26 -7.55
N SER A 41 -1.22 -3.87 -8.52
CA SER A 41 -2.62 -3.53 -8.30
C SER A 41 -3.55 -4.36 -9.17
N THR A 42 -4.73 -4.67 -8.63
CA THR A 42 -5.79 -5.36 -9.37
C THR A 42 -7.13 -4.72 -9.02
N GLY A 43 -8.13 -4.98 -9.87
CA GLY A 43 -9.50 -4.54 -9.63
C GLY A 43 -9.82 -3.19 -10.26
N PHE A 44 -11.12 -2.95 -10.47
CA PHE A 44 -11.61 -1.72 -11.09
C PHE A 44 -12.43 -0.89 -10.11
N LEU A 45 -13.59 -1.40 -9.69
CA LEU A 45 -14.43 -0.68 -8.74
C LEU A 45 -13.81 -0.71 -7.34
N LEU A 46 -13.22 -1.84 -6.98
CA LEU A 46 -12.48 -2.04 -5.74
C LEU A 46 -11.03 -2.31 -6.11
N ARG A 47 -10.18 -1.31 -5.94
CA ARG A 47 -8.76 -1.43 -6.28
C ARG A 47 -7.99 -2.00 -5.10
N LYS A 48 -7.23 -3.04 -5.37
CA LYS A 48 -6.43 -3.72 -4.37
C LYS A 48 -4.97 -3.67 -4.80
N THR A 49 -4.12 -3.07 -3.98
CA THR A 49 -2.67 -3.01 -4.22
C THR A 49 -1.96 -3.83 -3.16
N THR A 50 -1.11 -4.74 -3.61
CA THR A 50 -0.28 -5.56 -2.72
C THR A 50 1.15 -5.07 -2.76
N ILE A 51 1.74 -4.83 -1.59
CA ILE A 51 3.13 -4.39 -1.46
C ILE A 51 3.92 -5.48 -0.76
N THR A 52 5.04 -5.88 -1.36
CA THR A 52 5.92 -6.92 -0.80
C THR A 52 7.36 -6.45 -0.77
N GLY A 53 8.15 -7.04 0.13
CA GLY A 53 9.57 -6.74 0.27
C GLY A 53 10.13 -7.34 1.54
N LYS A 54 11.29 -6.88 1.96
CA LYS A 54 11.87 -7.29 3.24
C LYS A 54 11.03 -6.72 4.38
N THR A 55 10.93 -7.44 5.49
CA THR A 55 10.11 -7.07 6.63
C THR A 55 10.33 -5.62 7.08
N ALA A 56 11.58 -5.21 7.21
CA ALA A 56 11.90 -3.84 7.63
C ALA A 56 11.37 -2.80 6.65
N HIS A 57 11.50 -3.07 5.34
CA HIS A 57 11.00 -2.18 4.30
C HIS A 57 9.49 -2.13 4.25
N VAL A 58 8.85 -3.28 4.42
CA VAL A 58 7.38 -3.37 4.42
C VAL A 58 6.79 -2.59 5.60
N LEU A 59 7.39 -2.71 6.78
CA LEU A 59 6.96 -1.95 7.97
C LEU A 59 7.09 -0.44 7.75
N ARG A 60 8.19 -0.02 7.12
CA ARG A 60 8.41 1.38 6.78
C ARG A 60 7.36 1.89 5.81
N ALA A 61 7.08 1.11 4.77
CA ALA A 61 6.05 1.42 3.79
C ALA A 61 4.69 1.55 4.46
N TYR A 62 4.38 0.65 5.37
CA TYR A 62 3.13 0.68 6.13
C TYR A 62 2.96 2.01 6.89
N ARG A 63 4.01 2.45 7.55
CA ARG A 63 3.99 3.73 8.30
C ARG A 63 3.78 4.92 7.36
N ILE A 64 4.44 4.91 6.21
CA ILE A 64 4.32 5.98 5.21
C ILE A 64 2.88 6.02 4.67
N ILE A 65 2.31 4.87 4.33
CA ILE A 65 0.96 4.78 3.82
C ILE A 65 -0.06 5.29 4.85
N CYS A 66 0.09 4.87 6.10
CA CYS A 66 -0.81 5.31 7.16
C CYS A 66 -0.72 6.82 7.39
N ARG A 67 0.47 7.40 7.27
CA ARG A 67 0.65 8.85 7.38
C ARG A 67 -0.02 9.59 6.22
N GLU A 68 0.17 9.11 5.01
CA GLU A 68 -0.42 9.74 3.82
C GLU A 68 -1.94 9.60 3.79
N LYS A 69 -2.47 8.53 4.40
CA LYS A 69 -3.90 8.31 4.49
C LYS A 69 -4.60 9.42 5.29
N GLU A 70 -3.92 9.94 6.30
CA GLU A 70 -4.42 11.05 7.10
C GLU A 70 -4.25 12.37 6.36
#